data_e353068d79c30ac26c6a4950408839bf
#
_entry.id   e353068d79c30ac26c6a4950408839bf
#
_cell.length_a   1.000
_cell.length_b   1.000
_cell.length_c   1.000
_cell.angle_alpha   90.00
_cell.angle_beta   90.00
_cell.angle_gamma   90.00
#
_symmetry.space_group_name_H-M   'P 1'
#
loop_
_entity.id
_entity.type
_entity.pdbx_description
1 polymer ?
#
loop_
_entity_poly.entity_id
_entity_poly.type
_entity_poly.pdbx_seq_one_letter_code
_entity_poly.pdbx_strand_id
1 'polypeptide(L)'
;MGSNIYSEKNKLNNLTGSEWKFSTKSVINKVYPINMQHKLRSEHGGQKPPELCADLIKIFTKEGQNVLDPFMGVGGTLLGASLVNRNAVGIDLNSRWIDIYKEVCKLEGMEEQETICADSLVALDKFNNETFDFILTDVPYWNMDSLEKTRNKTVKQSKLNNFENNTEEQSKKEWLNLMKRILSKSVKKLKHGQYMAVFIGDMYRNSQYHCLSGELAMKLNEIKGITMKANIIWEDPSKSLHVFGYPAAFVPSMIHQNILIFRRD
;
A
#
# COMPACT_ATOMS: atom_id res chain seq x y z
N MET A 1 -23.15 -21.99 6.67
CA MET A 1 -23.48 -20.60 7.05
C MET A 1 -22.49 -20.17 8.12
N GLY A 2 -21.81 -19.02 7.96
CA GLY A 2 -20.89 -18.51 8.99
C GLY A 2 -21.69 -18.07 10.21
N SER A 3 -21.20 -18.39 11.42
CA SER A 3 -21.84 -17.91 12.65
C SER A 3 -21.57 -16.42 12.85
N ASN A 4 -22.52 -15.68 13.39
CA ASN A 4 -22.32 -14.28 13.80
C ASN A 4 -21.52 -14.16 15.11
N ILE A 5 -20.96 -15.27 15.60
CA ILE A 5 -20.25 -15.35 16.87
C ILE A 5 -18.76 -15.37 16.59
N TYR A 6 -18.00 -14.56 17.33
CA TYR A 6 -16.55 -14.63 17.35
C TYR A 6 -16.09 -15.99 17.89
N SER A 7 -15.09 -16.58 17.27
CA SER A 7 -14.51 -17.84 17.74
C SER A 7 -13.18 -17.57 18.45
N GLU A 8 -13.04 -18.04 19.67
CA GLU A 8 -11.77 -18.00 20.43
C GLU A 8 -10.63 -18.73 19.73
N LYS A 9 -10.97 -19.65 18.79
CA LYS A 9 -9.98 -20.31 17.93
C LYS A 9 -9.42 -19.41 16.85
N ASN A 10 -10.03 -18.23 16.58
CA ASN A 10 -9.51 -17.26 15.63
C ASN A 10 -8.23 -16.61 16.17
N LYS A 11 -7.10 -17.03 15.64
CA LYS A 11 -5.77 -16.50 16.03
C LYS A 11 -5.34 -15.29 15.22
N LEU A 12 -6.00 -15.02 14.06
CA LEU A 12 -5.56 -14.02 13.11
C LEU A 12 -6.16 -12.63 13.38
N ASN A 13 -7.48 -12.56 13.63
CA ASN A 13 -8.21 -11.29 13.72
C ASN A 13 -9.36 -11.36 14.73
N ASN A 14 -10.17 -10.29 14.81
CA ASN A 14 -11.34 -10.22 15.69
C ASN A 14 -12.66 -10.48 14.94
N LEU A 15 -12.62 -10.97 13.70
CA LEU A 15 -13.82 -11.18 12.88
C LEU A 15 -14.63 -12.36 13.35
N THR A 16 -15.95 -12.21 13.34
CA THR A 16 -16.91 -13.32 13.46
C THR A 16 -16.84 -14.23 12.23
N GLY A 17 -17.38 -15.43 12.30
CA GLY A 17 -17.41 -16.34 11.15
C GLY A 17 -18.18 -15.77 9.95
N SER A 18 -19.21 -14.94 10.19
CA SER A 18 -19.95 -14.26 9.14
C SER A 18 -19.10 -13.17 8.45
N GLU A 19 -18.46 -12.30 9.24
CA GLU A 19 -17.57 -11.26 8.72
C GLU A 19 -16.39 -11.85 7.97
N TRP A 20 -15.80 -12.94 8.48
CA TRP A 20 -14.72 -13.66 7.82
C TRP A 20 -15.11 -14.11 6.41
N LYS A 21 -16.31 -14.69 6.25
CA LYS A 21 -16.81 -15.13 4.94
C LYS A 21 -16.86 -13.98 3.94
N PHE A 22 -17.32 -12.80 4.36
CA PHE A 22 -17.39 -11.64 3.46
C PHE A 22 -16.03 -10.98 3.21
N SER A 23 -15.07 -11.16 4.11
CA SER A 23 -13.71 -10.61 4.01
C SER A 23 -12.81 -11.41 3.06
N THR A 24 -13.21 -12.60 2.60
CA THR A 24 -12.41 -13.44 1.70
C THR A 24 -12.66 -13.19 0.21
N LYS A 25 -13.39 -12.13 -0.13
CA LYS A 25 -13.63 -11.78 -1.53
C LYS A 25 -12.31 -11.37 -2.21
N SER A 26 -12.10 -11.89 -3.41
CA SER A 26 -10.94 -11.53 -4.26
C SER A 26 -11.11 -10.19 -4.98
N VAL A 27 -12.30 -9.58 -4.92
CA VAL A 27 -12.59 -8.26 -5.49
C VAL A 27 -13.25 -7.38 -4.43
N ILE A 28 -12.70 -6.20 -4.22
CA ILE A 28 -13.25 -5.13 -3.40
C ILE A 28 -13.78 -4.06 -4.36
N ASN A 29 -15.10 -3.88 -4.39
CA ASN A 29 -15.79 -2.87 -5.20
C ASN A 29 -16.63 -1.92 -4.33
N LYS A 30 -16.24 -1.77 -3.07
CA LYS A 30 -16.88 -0.88 -2.11
C LYS A 30 -16.46 0.56 -2.38
N VAL A 31 -17.44 1.47 -2.40
CA VAL A 31 -17.17 2.92 -2.40
C VAL A 31 -16.70 3.34 -1.01
N TYR A 32 -15.55 3.96 -0.95
CA TYR A 32 -15.02 4.52 0.30
C TYR A 32 -15.29 6.02 0.37
N PRO A 33 -15.54 6.58 1.56
CA PRO A 33 -15.87 7.99 1.71
C PRO A 33 -14.69 8.91 1.38
N ILE A 34 -15.01 10.08 0.85
CA ILE A 34 -14.05 11.17 0.63
C ILE A 34 -14.01 12.02 1.92
N ASN A 35 -13.24 11.56 2.89
CA ASN A 35 -13.12 12.15 4.22
C ASN A 35 -11.64 12.25 4.65
N MET A 36 -11.38 12.43 5.94
CA MET A 36 -10.03 12.51 6.51
C MET A 36 -9.14 13.49 5.74
N GLN A 37 -9.62 14.73 5.57
CA GLN A 37 -8.92 15.79 4.85
C GLN A 37 -8.43 15.33 3.45
N HIS A 38 -9.28 14.62 2.71
CA HIS A 38 -8.95 14.06 1.40
C HIS A 38 -8.29 15.07 0.46
N LYS A 39 -8.77 16.32 0.45
CA LYS A 39 -8.21 17.40 -0.40
C LYS A 39 -6.73 17.66 -0.07
N LEU A 40 -6.38 17.70 1.21
CA LEU A 40 -5.01 17.89 1.68
C LEU A 40 -4.15 16.67 1.32
N ARG A 41 -4.63 15.46 1.61
CA ARG A 41 -3.92 14.21 1.27
C ARG A 41 -3.77 14.01 -0.24
N SER A 42 -4.67 14.57 -1.07
CA SER A 42 -4.60 14.46 -2.54
C SER A 42 -3.39 15.16 -3.16
N GLU A 43 -2.67 15.98 -2.41
CA GLU A 43 -1.39 16.55 -2.86
C GLU A 43 -0.35 15.47 -3.17
N HIS A 44 -0.42 14.32 -2.50
CA HIS A 44 0.45 13.15 -2.77
C HIS A 44 0.13 12.50 -4.13
N GLY A 45 -1.11 12.54 -4.58
CA GLY A 45 -1.54 11.99 -5.88
C GLY A 45 -1.74 10.48 -5.93
N GLY A 46 -1.34 9.74 -4.90
CA GLY A 46 -1.46 8.27 -4.83
C GLY A 46 -2.03 7.76 -3.50
N GLN A 47 -2.68 8.65 -2.69
CA GLN A 47 -3.21 8.29 -1.39
C GLN A 47 -4.26 7.18 -1.44
N LYS A 48 -4.24 6.30 -0.44
CA LYS A 48 -5.31 5.30 -0.25
C LYS A 48 -6.38 5.83 0.71
N PRO A 49 -7.67 5.43 0.52
CA PRO A 49 -8.71 5.67 1.49
C PRO A 49 -8.35 5.02 2.85
N PRO A 50 -8.38 5.75 3.97
CA PRO A 50 -8.08 5.17 5.28
C PRO A 50 -8.99 4.00 5.65
N GLU A 51 -10.25 4.04 5.24
CA GLU A 51 -11.21 2.97 5.51
C GLU A 51 -10.92 1.69 4.71
N LEU A 52 -10.34 1.80 3.50
CA LEU A 52 -9.85 0.63 2.76
C LEU A 52 -8.67 0.00 3.52
N CYS A 53 -7.75 0.83 4.02
CA CYS A 53 -6.64 0.36 4.85
C CYS A 53 -7.17 -0.27 6.15
N ALA A 54 -8.17 0.34 6.81
CA ALA A 54 -8.81 -0.18 8.00
C ALA A 54 -9.46 -1.55 7.77
N ASP A 55 -10.20 -1.72 6.66
CA ASP A 55 -10.81 -2.99 6.30
C ASP A 55 -9.74 -4.09 6.12
N LEU A 56 -8.64 -3.80 5.44
CA LEU A 56 -7.53 -4.76 5.28
C LEU A 56 -6.83 -5.05 6.62
N ILE A 57 -6.58 -4.04 7.44
CA ILE A 57 -5.95 -4.20 8.75
C ILE A 57 -6.80 -5.10 9.66
N LYS A 58 -8.12 -4.94 9.67
CA LYS A 58 -9.04 -5.83 10.40
C LYS A 58 -8.95 -7.28 9.98
N ILE A 59 -8.73 -7.56 8.70
CA ILE A 59 -8.64 -8.93 8.17
C ILE A 59 -7.40 -9.64 8.71
N PHE A 60 -6.28 -8.93 8.87
CA PHE A 60 -4.98 -9.52 9.15
C PHE A 60 -4.45 -9.24 10.56
N THR A 61 -5.22 -8.55 11.42
CA THR A 61 -4.78 -8.19 12.78
C THR A 61 -5.90 -8.27 13.81
N LYS A 62 -5.49 -8.37 15.08
CA LYS A 62 -6.33 -8.11 16.27
C LYS A 62 -6.12 -6.68 16.77
N GLU A 63 -7.06 -6.19 17.59
CA GLU A 63 -6.92 -4.90 18.27
C GLU A 63 -5.62 -4.83 19.09
N GLY A 64 -5.00 -3.64 19.11
CA GLY A 64 -3.74 -3.39 19.79
C GLY A 64 -2.50 -3.93 19.08
N GLN A 65 -2.63 -4.67 17.98
CA GLN A 65 -1.50 -5.19 17.21
C GLN A 65 -0.82 -4.10 16.38
N ASN A 66 0.43 -4.38 15.95
CA ASN A 66 1.33 -3.43 15.33
C ASN A 66 1.38 -3.61 13.81
N VAL A 67 1.18 -2.52 13.09
CA VAL A 67 1.21 -2.46 11.61
C VAL A 67 2.44 -1.66 11.18
N LEU A 68 3.12 -2.11 10.12
CA LEU A 68 4.23 -1.39 9.50
C LEU A 68 3.84 -0.93 8.10
N ASP A 69 4.13 0.33 7.78
CA ASP A 69 4.10 0.85 6.42
C ASP A 69 5.46 1.46 6.05
N PRO A 70 6.31 0.75 5.28
CA PRO A 70 7.62 1.26 4.87
C PRO A 70 7.57 2.36 3.79
N PHE A 71 6.37 2.72 3.28
CA PHE A 71 6.17 3.79 2.29
C PHE A 71 4.88 4.56 2.60
N MET A 72 4.81 5.16 3.80
CA MET A 72 3.55 5.65 4.37
C MET A 72 2.88 6.79 3.58
N GLY A 73 3.63 7.52 2.74
CA GLY A 73 3.13 8.70 2.06
C GLY A 73 2.41 9.64 3.04
N VAL A 74 1.18 9.99 2.72
CA VAL A 74 0.31 10.85 3.57
C VAL A 74 -0.51 10.04 4.59
N GLY A 75 -0.05 8.83 4.98
CA GLY A 75 -0.51 8.11 6.14
C GLY A 75 -1.84 7.35 5.99
N GLY A 76 -2.23 6.91 4.79
CA GLY A 76 -3.46 6.14 4.61
C GLY A 76 -3.53 4.90 5.50
N THR A 77 -2.43 4.15 5.61
CA THR A 77 -2.29 2.98 6.50
C THR A 77 -2.39 3.37 7.97
N LEU A 78 -1.71 4.45 8.38
CA LEU A 78 -1.66 4.90 9.77
C LEU A 78 -3.04 5.39 10.25
N LEU A 79 -3.71 6.20 9.43
CA LEU A 79 -5.09 6.62 9.69
C LEU A 79 -6.02 5.40 9.77
N GLY A 80 -5.87 4.45 8.84
CA GLY A 80 -6.64 3.21 8.85
C GLY A 80 -6.42 2.39 10.12
N ALA A 81 -5.18 2.31 10.61
CA ALA A 81 -4.87 1.62 11.87
C ALA A 81 -5.54 2.30 13.08
N SER A 82 -5.49 3.64 13.16
CA SER A 82 -6.15 4.40 14.21
C SER A 82 -7.67 4.20 14.20
N LEU A 83 -8.31 4.16 13.02
CA LEU A 83 -9.77 3.92 12.89
C LEU A 83 -10.22 2.57 13.49
N VAL A 84 -9.31 1.63 13.65
CA VAL A 84 -9.61 0.26 14.09
C VAL A 84 -8.83 -0.19 15.33
N ASN A 85 -8.30 0.77 16.10
CA ASN A 85 -7.58 0.54 17.35
C ASN A 85 -6.34 -0.38 17.19
N ARG A 86 -5.54 -0.13 16.16
CA ARG A 86 -4.24 -0.77 15.97
C ARG A 86 -3.15 0.29 16.05
N ASN A 87 -1.96 -0.14 16.49
CA ASN A 87 -0.78 0.72 16.45
C ASN A 87 -0.15 0.64 15.06
N ALA A 88 0.46 1.72 14.60
CA ALA A 88 1.16 1.73 13.32
C ALA A 88 2.48 2.49 13.39
N VAL A 89 3.43 2.05 12.57
CA VAL A 89 4.67 2.79 12.30
C VAL A 89 4.75 3.03 10.81
N GLY A 90 4.91 4.28 10.42
CA GLY A 90 5.10 4.69 9.04
C GLY A 90 6.49 5.25 8.78
N ILE A 91 7.06 4.89 7.63
CA ILE A 91 8.34 5.42 7.18
C ILE A 91 8.10 6.12 5.85
N ASP A 92 8.64 7.31 5.70
CA ASP A 92 8.70 8.00 4.41
C ASP A 92 10.00 8.79 4.27
N LEU A 93 10.52 8.89 3.06
CA LEU A 93 11.72 9.67 2.77
C LEU A 93 11.43 11.18 2.74
N ASN A 94 10.18 11.56 2.43
CA ASN A 94 9.76 12.93 2.25
C ASN A 94 9.03 13.46 3.49
N SER A 95 9.67 14.39 4.23
CA SER A 95 9.09 15.01 5.43
C SER A 95 7.74 15.69 5.16
N ARG A 96 7.51 16.25 3.94
CA ARG A 96 6.25 16.90 3.58
C ARG A 96 5.05 15.96 3.70
N TRP A 97 5.20 14.69 3.32
CA TRP A 97 4.10 13.73 3.44
C TRP A 97 3.79 13.41 4.90
N ILE A 98 4.82 13.34 5.73
CA ILE A 98 4.67 13.18 7.18
C ILE A 98 3.99 14.41 7.79
N ASP A 99 4.37 15.62 7.37
CA ASP A 99 3.77 16.86 7.85
C ASP A 99 2.28 16.94 7.48
N ILE A 100 1.91 16.53 6.25
CA ILE A 100 0.50 16.43 5.83
C ILE A 100 -0.25 15.42 6.72
N TYR A 101 0.32 14.24 6.99
CA TYR A 101 -0.30 13.26 7.87
C TYR A 101 -0.57 13.83 9.27
N LYS A 102 0.41 14.52 9.87
CA LYS A 102 0.26 15.15 11.19
C LYS A 102 -0.80 16.27 11.19
N GLU A 103 -0.81 17.06 10.14
CA GLU A 103 -1.87 18.09 9.95
C GLU A 103 -3.26 17.45 9.89
N VAL A 104 -3.40 16.33 9.14
CA VAL A 104 -4.66 15.55 9.09
C VAL A 104 -5.05 15.08 10.48
N CYS A 105 -4.14 14.46 11.24
CA CYS A 105 -4.43 14.02 12.61
C CYS A 105 -4.91 15.16 13.48
N LYS A 106 -4.24 16.33 13.43
CA LYS A 106 -4.63 17.52 14.17
C LYS A 106 -6.04 18.00 13.80
N LEU A 107 -6.35 18.08 12.50
CA LEU A 107 -7.65 18.56 12.02
C LEU A 107 -8.80 17.59 12.32
N GLU A 108 -8.52 16.29 12.35
CA GLU A 108 -9.50 15.23 12.66
C GLU A 108 -9.57 14.92 14.18
N GLY A 109 -8.74 15.56 15.02
CA GLY A 109 -8.67 15.27 16.45
C GLY A 109 -8.20 13.86 16.78
N MET A 110 -7.34 13.28 15.93
CA MET A 110 -6.78 11.93 16.08
C MET A 110 -5.40 11.98 16.70
N GLU A 111 -5.08 10.96 17.51
CA GLU A 111 -3.73 10.75 18.00
C GLU A 111 -2.80 10.32 16.87
N GLU A 112 -1.59 10.91 16.82
CA GLU A 112 -0.59 10.58 15.83
C GLU A 112 0.02 9.19 16.11
N GLN A 113 0.10 8.37 15.08
CA GLN A 113 0.91 7.15 15.08
C GLN A 113 2.40 7.49 14.88
N GLU A 114 3.29 6.55 15.19
CA GLU A 114 4.73 6.75 15.03
C GLU A 114 5.12 6.95 13.56
N THR A 115 5.91 8.01 13.29
CA THR A 115 6.42 8.30 11.94
C THR A 115 7.93 8.49 11.94
N ILE A 116 8.62 8.00 10.90
CA ILE A 116 10.07 8.11 10.74
C ILE A 116 10.37 8.71 9.36
N CYS A 117 10.99 9.89 9.36
CA CYS A 117 11.49 10.51 8.12
C CYS A 117 12.90 9.97 7.81
N ALA A 118 12.98 8.95 6.97
CA ALA A 118 14.25 8.33 6.57
C ALA A 118 14.08 7.38 5.39
N ASP A 119 15.20 6.96 4.79
CA ASP A 119 15.22 5.81 3.89
C ASP A 119 14.78 4.54 4.65
N SER A 120 13.80 3.81 4.08
CA SER A 120 13.26 2.61 4.69
C SER A 120 14.31 1.52 4.90
N LEU A 121 15.33 1.43 4.03
CA LEU A 121 16.45 0.50 4.23
C LEU A 121 17.24 0.80 5.50
N VAL A 122 17.32 2.08 5.90
CA VAL A 122 18.01 2.52 7.12
C VAL A 122 17.07 2.45 8.33
N ALA A 123 15.86 2.98 8.19
CA ALA A 123 14.89 3.05 9.30
C ALA A 123 14.52 1.66 9.84
N LEU A 124 14.39 0.66 8.96
CA LEU A 124 14.07 -0.71 9.35
C LEU A 124 15.12 -1.38 10.26
N ASP A 125 16.37 -0.87 10.30
CA ASP A 125 17.39 -1.38 11.24
C ASP A 125 17.10 -1.04 12.69
N LYS A 126 16.28 -0.01 12.95
CA LYS A 126 15.90 0.39 14.31
C LYS A 126 14.97 -0.60 15.00
N PHE A 127 14.31 -1.48 14.25
CA PHE A 127 13.37 -2.45 14.79
C PHE A 127 13.99 -3.82 14.97
N ASN A 128 13.61 -4.50 16.04
CA ASN A 128 13.90 -5.92 16.21
C ASN A 128 13.19 -6.75 15.14
N ASN A 129 13.68 -7.96 14.89
CA ASN A 129 12.94 -8.90 14.08
C ASN A 129 11.65 -9.30 14.79
N GLU A 130 10.61 -9.64 14.01
CA GLU A 130 9.32 -10.12 14.55
C GLU A 130 8.61 -9.12 15.47
N THR A 131 8.71 -7.81 15.15
CA THR A 131 8.05 -6.74 15.89
C THR A 131 6.60 -6.53 15.43
N PHE A 132 6.33 -6.66 14.14
CA PHE A 132 5.05 -6.29 13.55
C PHE A 132 4.15 -7.50 13.26
N ASP A 133 2.85 -7.27 13.41
CA ASP A 133 1.80 -8.26 13.16
C ASP A 133 1.27 -8.19 11.74
N PHE A 134 1.45 -7.07 11.06
CA PHE A 134 1.02 -6.88 9.67
C PHE A 134 1.90 -5.83 8.97
N ILE A 135 2.11 -6.02 7.68
CA ILE A 135 2.68 -4.99 6.80
C ILE A 135 1.61 -4.63 5.77
N LEU A 136 1.25 -3.35 5.72
CA LEU A 136 0.35 -2.80 4.70
C LEU A 136 1.04 -1.61 4.06
N THR A 137 1.23 -1.65 2.75
CA THR A 137 1.98 -0.59 2.07
C THR A 137 1.55 -0.39 0.62
N ASP A 138 1.66 0.84 0.15
CA ASP A 138 1.54 1.22 -1.25
C ASP A 138 2.93 1.54 -1.78
N VAL A 139 3.50 0.66 -2.59
CA VAL A 139 4.86 0.88 -3.09
C VAL A 139 4.90 2.08 -4.04
N PRO A 140 5.97 2.89 -4.01
CA PRO A 140 6.16 3.94 -5.00
C PRO A 140 6.24 3.31 -6.39
N TYR A 141 5.40 3.78 -7.33
CA TYR A 141 5.32 3.18 -8.65
C TYR A 141 6.56 3.51 -9.48
N TRP A 142 6.92 2.58 -10.34
CA TRP A 142 7.99 2.79 -11.30
C TRP A 142 7.76 4.07 -12.10
N ASN A 143 8.76 4.96 -12.15
CA ASN A 143 8.73 6.26 -12.83
C ASN A 143 7.64 7.25 -12.37
N MET A 144 7.24 7.25 -11.09
CA MET A 144 6.32 8.27 -10.56
C MET A 144 6.79 9.70 -10.82
N ASP A 145 8.09 9.96 -10.76
CA ASP A 145 8.66 11.28 -10.98
C ASP A 145 8.38 11.86 -12.39
N SER A 146 8.14 10.98 -13.38
CA SER A 146 7.78 11.41 -14.74
C SER A 146 6.28 11.70 -14.91
N LEU A 147 5.41 11.20 -14.03
CA LEU A 147 3.97 11.46 -14.05
C LEU A 147 3.62 12.85 -13.51
N GLU A 148 4.48 13.45 -12.69
CA GLU A 148 4.27 14.79 -12.16
C GLU A 148 4.34 15.88 -13.23
N LYS A 149 5.14 15.70 -14.27
CA LYS A 149 5.23 16.63 -15.40
C LYS A 149 3.90 16.79 -16.16
N THR A 150 3.04 15.76 -16.12
CA THR A 150 1.74 15.77 -16.80
C THR A 150 0.63 16.39 -15.96
N ARG A 151 0.83 16.61 -14.65
CA ARG A 151 -0.19 17.12 -13.72
C ARG A 151 -0.02 18.58 -13.31
N ASN A 152 0.87 19.35 -13.98
CA ASN A 152 1.12 20.78 -13.72
C ASN A 152 1.41 21.13 -12.23
N LYS A 153 2.02 20.25 -11.46
CA LYS A 153 2.38 20.51 -10.06
C LYS A 153 3.90 20.60 -9.92
N THR A 154 4.39 21.79 -9.66
CA THR A 154 5.78 22.11 -9.36
C THR A 154 6.10 21.73 -7.90
N VAL A 155 6.25 20.46 -7.61
CA VAL A 155 6.82 20.03 -6.33
C VAL A 155 8.17 19.37 -6.63
N LYS A 156 9.26 20.00 -6.16
CA LYS A 156 10.58 19.35 -6.16
C LYS A 156 10.53 18.20 -5.16
N GLN A 157 10.32 16.98 -5.63
CA GLN A 157 10.37 15.79 -4.79
C GLN A 157 11.82 15.31 -4.63
N SER A 158 12.08 14.69 -3.48
CA SER A 158 13.28 13.90 -3.28
C SER A 158 13.29 12.76 -4.30
N LYS A 159 14.26 12.76 -5.19
CA LYS A 159 14.42 11.72 -6.22
C LYS A 159 14.71 10.39 -5.53
N LEU A 160 13.72 9.52 -5.44
CA LEU A 160 13.92 8.14 -5.01
C LEU A 160 14.77 7.34 -6.02
N ASN A 161 14.81 7.80 -7.27
CA ASN A 161 15.47 7.09 -8.37
C ASN A 161 16.23 8.05 -9.28
N ASN A 162 17.55 8.06 -9.18
CA ASN A 162 18.44 8.71 -10.16
C ASN A 162 18.63 7.82 -11.42
N PHE A 163 17.53 7.42 -12.08
CA PHE A 163 17.59 6.55 -13.27
C PHE A 163 17.56 7.34 -14.59
N GLU A 164 17.98 8.59 -14.58
CA GLU A 164 17.83 9.52 -15.72
C GLU A 164 18.56 9.09 -16.99
N ASN A 165 19.51 8.15 -16.91
CA ASN A 165 20.33 7.69 -18.05
C ASN A 165 20.09 6.23 -18.46
N ASN A 166 19.11 5.53 -17.88
CA ASN A 166 18.88 4.13 -18.14
C ASN A 166 17.76 3.92 -19.18
N THR A 167 17.83 2.82 -19.93
CA THR A 167 16.70 2.37 -20.74
C THR A 167 15.49 2.11 -19.84
N GLU A 168 14.29 2.18 -20.40
CA GLU A 168 13.05 1.96 -19.66
C GLU A 168 13.02 0.59 -18.98
N GLU A 169 13.50 -0.45 -19.67
CA GLU A 169 13.60 -1.82 -19.15
C GLU A 169 14.61 -1.92 -17.99
N GLN A 170 15.78 -1.29 -18.10
CA GLN A 170 16.78 -1.29 -17.04
C GLN A 170 16.27 -0.56 -15.80
N SER A 171 15.64 0.59 -15.97
CA SER A 171 15.01 1.37 -14.89
C SER A 171 13.95 0.56 -14.16
N LYS A 172 13.09 -0.18 -14.87
CA LYS A 172 12.08 -1.06 -14.27
C LYS A 172 12.71 -2.21 -13.48
N LYS A 173 13.75 -2.84 -14.01
CA LYS A 173 14.49 -3.90 -13.30
C LYS A 173 15.12 -3.41 -12.01
N GLU A 174 15.69 -2.22 -12.02
CA GLU A 174 16.29 -1.59 -10.83
C GLU A 174 15.23 -1.26 -9.79
N TRP A 175 14.07 -0.72 -10.20
CA TRP A 175 12.93 -0.49 -9.32
C TRP A 175 12.44 -1.80 -8.68
N LEU A 176 12.24 -2.87 -9.44
CA LEU A 176 11.86 -4.18 -8.91
C LEU A 176 12.86 -4.71 -7.87
N ASN A 177 14.16 -4.55 -8.14
CA ASN A 177 15.21 -4.96 -7.21
C ASN A 177 15.20 -4.12 -5.92
N LEU A 178 14.96 -2.82 -6.02
CA LEU A 178 14.84 -1.94 -4.86
C LEU A 178 13.62 -2.33 -3.99
N MET A 179 12.46 -2.52 -4.61
CA MET A 179 11.25 -2.97 -3.90
C MET A 179 11.49 -4.31 -3.20
N LYS A 180 12.09 -5.29 -3.88
CA LYS A 180 12.47 -6.55 -3.27
C LYS A 180 13.40 -6.37 -2.07
N ARG A 181 14.40 -5.50 -2.15
CA ARG A 181 15.35 -5.24 -1.04
C ARG A 181 14.62 -4.68 0.18
N ILE A 182 13.80 -3.64 0.00
CA ILE A 182 13.09 -2.99 1.10
C ILE A 182 12.07 -3.97 1.71
N LEU A 183 11.25 -4.63 0.89
CA LEU A 183 10.22 -5.55 1.39
C LEU A 183 10.83 -6.83 1.98
N SER A 184 11.97 -7.32 1.48
CA SER A 184 12.70 -8.42 2.12
C SER A 184 13.16 -8.04 3.53
N LYS A 185 13.61 -6.79 3.73
CA LYS A 185 14.01 -6.30 5.05
C LYS A 185 12.79 -6.12 5.97
N SER A 186 11.68 -5.60 5.43
CA SER A 186 10.41 -5.46 6.16
C SER A 186 9.86 -6.81 6.62
N VAL A 187 9.93 -7.85 5.78
CA VAL A 187 9.49 -9.22 6.12
C VAL A 187 10.23 -9.77 7.33
N LYS A 188 11.52 -9.45 7.52
CA LYS A 188 12.24 -9.86 8.74
C LYS A 188 11.66 -9.24 10.01
N LYS A 189 10.99 -8.09 9.90
CA LYS A 189 10.32 -7.40 11.00
C LYS A 189 8.89 -7.90 11.26
N LEU A 190 8.31 -8.62 10.30
CA LEU A 190 7.00 -9.26 10.42
C LEU A 190 7.14 -10.55 11.25
N LYS A 191 6.19 -10.84 12.14
CA LYS A 191 6.15 -12.09 12.93
C LYS A 191 5.87 -13.31 12.02
N HIS A 192 6.32 -14.49 12.41
CA HIS A 192 6.00 -15.73 11.70
C HIS A 192 4.47 -15.97 11.66
N GLY A 193 4.01 -16.51 10.54
CA GLY A 193 2.59 -16.78 10.31
C GLY A 193 1.75 -15.55 9.94
N GLN A 194 2.32 -14.35 10.02
CA GLN A 194 1.63 -13.09 9.75
C GLN A 194 1.75 -12.66 8.27
N TYR A 195 1.02 -11.61 7.89
CA TYR A 195 0.78 -11.27 6.50
C TYR A 195 1.39 -9.91 6.11
N MET A 196 1.70 -9.80 4.83
CA MET A 196 2.05 -8.55 4.15
C MET A 196 1.09 -8.33 2.98
N ALA A 197 0.52 -7.13 2.88
CA ALA A 197 -0.31 -6.69 1.77
C ALA A 197 0.36 -5.50 1.05
N VAL A 198 0.52 -5.61 -0.26
CA VAL A 198 1.21 -4.62 -1.08
C VAL A 198 0.28 -4.12 -2.17
N PHE A 199 -0.08 -2.84 -2.13
CA PHE A 199 -0.80 -2.18 -3.22
C PHE A 199 0.13 -1.94 -4.40
N ILE A 200 -0.37 -2.19 -5.59
CA ILE A 200 0.30 -1.89 -6.86
C ILE A 200 -0.73 -1.73 -7.98
N GLY A 201 -0.58 -0.68 -8.78
CA GLY A 201 -1.35 -0.51 -10.02
C GLY A 201 -0.51 -0.89 -11.23
N ASP A 202 -1.16 -1.45 -12.24
CA ASP A 202 -0.57 -1.59 -13.56
C ASP A 202 -0.58 -0.26 -14.30
N MET A 203 0.19 -0.13 -15.38
CA MET A 203 0.33 1.14 -16.07
C MET A 203 0.32 0.95 -17.59
N TYR A 204 -0.28 1.91 -18.29
CA TYR A 204 -0.18 2.04 -19.75
C TYR A 204 0.73 3.23 -20.07
N ARG A 205 1.83 2.98 -20.77
CA ARG A 205 2.83 4.00 -21.09
C ARG A 205 3.51 3.66 -22.42
N ASN A 206 3.87 4.69 -23.20
CA ASN A 206 4.57 4.53 -24.48
C ASN A 206 3.87 3.49 -25.39
N SER A 207 2.52 3.56 -25.47
CA SER A 207 1.68 2.61 -26.23
C SER A 207 1.81 1.15 -25.80
N GLN A 208 2.28 0.90 -24.58
CA GLN A 208 2.46 -0.44 -24.03
C GLN A 208 1.82 -0.58 -22.64
N TYR A 209 1.20 -1.73 -22.39
CA TYR A 209 0.73 -2.12 -21.07
C TYR A 209 1.86 -2.75 -20.27
N HIS A 210 2.11 -2.22 -19.07
CA HIS A 210 3.08 -2.76 -18.13
C HIS A 210 2.32 -3.44 -16.97
N CYS A 211 2.40 -4.76 -16.89
CA CYS A 211 1.81 -5.56 -15.81
C CYS A 211 2.71 -5.51 -14.56
N LEU A 212 2.80 -4.33 -13.93
CA LEU A 212 3.67 -4.12 -12.78
C LEU A 212 3.28 -5.01 -11.59
N SER A 213 1.99 -5.30 -11.44
CA SER A 213 1.49 -6.19 -10.40
C SER A 213 2.02 -7.61 -10.55
N GLY A 214 2.00 -8.16 -11.76
CA GLY A 214 2.54 -9.48 -12.05
C GLY A 214 4.06 -9.53 -11.89
N GLU A 215 4.77 -8.54 -12.44
CA GLU A 215 6.23 -8.45 -12.36
C GLU A 215 6.70 -8.31 -10.90
N LEU A 216 6.02 -7.47 -10.10
CA LEU A 216 6.31 -7.31 -8.68
C LEU A 216 6.00 -8.59 -7.89
N ALA A 217 4.86 -9.24 -8.15
CA ALA A 217 4.49 -10.49 -7.49
C ALA A 217 5.55 -11.58 -7.72
N MET A 218 5.99 -11.75 -8.96
CA MET A 218 7.07 -12.70 -9.31
C MET A 218 8.38 -12.32 -8.59
N LYS A 219 8.70 -11.02 -8.56
CA LYS A 219 9.92 -10.52 -7.92
C LYS A 219 9.91 -10.72 -6.41
N LEU A 220 8.77 -10.53 -5.75
CA LEU A 220 8.63 -10.74 -4.31
C LEU A 220 8.62 -12.23 -3.93
N ASN A 221 8.14 -13.12 -4.81
CA ASN A 221 8.25 -14.57 -4.59
C ASN A 221 9.69 -15.09 -4.52
N GLU A 222 10.68 -14.30 -4.96
CA GLU A 222 12.10 -14.62 -4.75
C GLU A 222 12.56 -14.41 -3.29
N ILE A 223 11.75 -13.77 -2.44
CA ILE A 223 12.08 -13.56 -1.02
C ILE A 223 11.86 -14.88 -0.28
N LYS A 224 12.93 -15.39 0.35
CA LYS A 224 12.84 -16.62 1.15
C LYS A 224 11.99 -16.39 2.41
N GLY A 225 11.17 -17.39 2.74
CA GLY A 225 10.35 -17.39 3.96
C GLY A 225 9.05 -16.60 3.83
N ILE A 226 8.59 -16.31 2.60
CA ILE A 226 7.23 -15.85 2.35
C ILE A 226 6.59 -16.64 1.23
N THR A 227 5.28 -16.73 1.28
CA THR A 227 4.46 -17.39 0.26
C THR A 227 3.34 -16.45 -0.16
N MET A 228 3.17 -16.25 -1.47
CA MET A 228 2.01 -15.51 -1.98
C MET A 228 0.72 -16.30 -1.73
N LYS A 229 -0.29 -15.64 -1.17
CA LYS A 229 -1.58 -16.27 -0.80
C LYS A 229 -2.74 -15.80 -1.65
N ALA A 230 -2.70 -14.54 -2.13
CA ALA A 230 -3.76 -14.00 -2.97
C ALA A 230 -3.30 -12.78 -3.77
N ASN A 231 -4.05 -12.46 -4.81
CA ASN A 231 -4.12 -11.15 -5.42
C ASN A 231 -5.57 -10.67 -5.29
N ILE A 232 -5.79 -9.62 -4.50
CA ILE A 232 -7.10 -8.99 -4.34
C ILE A 232 -7.16 -7.79 -5.29
N ILE A 233 -8.23 -7.70 -6.06
CA ILE A 233 -8.47 -6.56 -6.95
C ILE A 233 -9.30 -5.52 -6.18
N TRP A 234 -8.77 -4.33 -5.99
CA TRP A 234 -9.55 -3.20 -5.55
C TRP A 234 -9.98 -2.38 -6.77
N GLU A 235 -11.26 -2.45 -7.08
CA GLU A 235 -11.92 -1.57 -8.02
C GLU A 235 -12.26 -0.27 -7.30
N ASP A 236 -11.84 0.87 -7.88
CA ASP A 236 -12.16 2.20 -7.35
C ASP A 236 -13.34 2.80 -8.16
N PRO A 237 -14.58 2.70 -7.65
CA PRO A 237 -15.76 3.17 -8.38
C PRO A 237 -15.80 4.69 -8.55
N SER A 238 -14.94 5.44 -7.85
CA SER A 238 -14.84 6.90 -7.97
C SER A 238 -14.04 7.35 -9.20
N LYS A 239 -13.28 6.45 -9.82
CA LYS A 239 -12.48 6.75 -11.00
C LYS A 239 -13.35 6.91 -12.24
N SER A 240 -13.17 8.03 -12.94
CA SER A 240 -13.83 8.28 -14.21
C SER A 240 -13.24 7.43 -15.34
N LEU A 241 -14.09 6.96 -16.22
CA LEU A 241 -13.65 6.36 -17.48
C LEU A 241 -13.22 7.46 -18.44
N HIS A 242 -12.18 7.20 -19.20
CA HIS A 242 -11.65 8.11 -20.19
C HIS A 242 -11.58 7.44 -21.56
N VAL A 243 -11.78 8.23 -22.61
CA VAL A 243 -11.65 7.76 -24.00
C VAL A 243 -10.20 7.97 -24.44
N PHE A 244 -9.40 6.92 -24.25
CA PHE A 244 -8.02 6.90 -24.69
C PHE A 244 -7.90 6.12 -26.01
N GLY A 245 -7.07 6.64 -26.94
CA GLY A 245 -6.76 5.93 -28.20
C GLY A 245 -7.88 5.89 -29.24
N TYR A 246 -9.11 6.37 -28.96
CA TYR A 246 -10.19 6.44 -29.93
C TYR A 246 -9.84 7.41 -31.09
N PRO A 247 -10.17 7.06 -32.34
CA PRO A 247 -10.76 5.78 -32.80
C PRO A 247 -9.72 4.74 -33.25
N ALA A 248 -8.44 4.97 -33.03
CA ALA A 248 -7.35 4.24 -33.69
C ALA A 248 -6.76 3.10 -32.85
N ALA A 249 -6.85 3.16 -31.52
CA ALA A 249 -6.22 2.18 -30.63
C ALA A 249 -7.09 1.86 -29.41
N PHE A 250 -6.98 0.62 -28.90
CA PHE A 250 -7.59 0.24 -27.64
C PHE A 250 -6.63 0.59 -26.50
N VAL A 251 -7.08 1.48 -25.61
CA VAL A 251 -6.35 1.84 -24.38
C VAL A 251 -7.33 1.74 -23.20
N PRO A 252 -7.13 0.82 -22.24
CA PRO A 252 -8.06 0.65 -21.14
C PRO A 252 -8.00 1.80 -20.13
N SER A 253 -9.12 2.14 -19.51
CA SER A 253 -9.16 2.96 -18.30
C SER A 253 -8.80 2.11 -17.09
N MET A 254 -7.71 2.45 -16.43
CA MET A 254 -7.20 1.69 -15.26
C MET A 254 -7.95 2.11 -14.00
N ILE A 255 -9.08 1.46 -13.74
CA ILE A 255 -9.95 1.76 -12.60
C ILE A 255 -9.70 0.87 -11.36
N HIS A 256 -8.74 -0.03 -11.43
CA HIS A 256 -8.44 -0.93 -10.33
C HIS A 256 -6.96 -0.86 -9.92
N GLN A 257 -6.69 -1.42 -8.76
CA GLN A 257 -5.35 -1.73 -8.27
C GLN A 257 -5.33 -3.16 -7.74
N ASN A 258 -4.13 -3.73 -7.71
CA ASN A 258 -3.88 -5.04 -7.15
C ASN A 258 -3.40 -4.88 -5.70
N ILE A 259 -3.80 -5.81 -4.83
CA ILE A 259 -3.32 -5.94 -3.46
C ILE A 259 -2.73 -7.34 -3.35
N LEU A 260 -1.41 -7.41 -3.43
CA LEU A 260 -0.68 -8.67 -3.39
C LEU A 260 -0.52 -9.11 -1.93
N ILE A 261 -1.06 -10.28 -1.60
CA ILE A 261 -1.06 -10.81 -0.24
C ILE A 261 -0.01 -11.90 -0.11
N PHE A 262 0.92 -11.70 0.79
CA PHE A 262 1.96 -12.68 1.15
C PHE A 262 1.81 -13.06 2.62
N ARG A 263 2.24 -14.27 2.97
CA ARG A 263 2.35 -14.73 4.34
C ARG A 263 3.80 -15.07 4.64
N ARG A 264 4.29 -14.68 5.81
CA ARG A 264 5.56 -15.15 6.33
C ARG A 264 5.37 -16.56 6.87
N ASP A 265 6.17 -17.50 6.35
CA ASP A 265 6.12 -18.92 6.71
C ASP A 265 6.78 -19.19 8.05
#